data_d19f36daf772025c6ee8e7ad9be7e44e
#
_entry.id   d19f36daf772025c6ee8e7ad9be7e44e
#
_cell.length_a   1.000
_cell.length_b   1.000
_cell.length_c   1.000
_cell.angle_alpha   90.00
_cell.angle_beta   90.00
_cell.angle_gamma   90.00
#
_symmetry.space_group_name_H-M   'P 1'
#
loop_
_entity.id
_entity.type
_entity.pdbx_description
1 polymer ?
#
loop_
_entity_poly.entity_id
_entity_poly.type
_entity_poly.pdbx_seq_one_letter_code
_entity_poly.pdbx_strand_id
1 'polypeptide(L)'
;MPQNPNIRDLADIPAVEVISRAAIMLMSAAAEKLGLSSTDPEDSEHRDLDEARRLITALAGLVAAARPYLGPHAGPIRDGLRSLQSAFREASAIPDAPGEGPGEAYSGGL
;
A
#
# COMPACT_ATOMS: atom_id res chain seq x y z
N MET A 1 -24.06 -16.37 19.76
CA MET A 1 -23.69 -16.63 18.37
C MET A 1 -22.26 -17.13 18.27
N PRO A 2 -22.04 -18.28 17.69
CA PRO A 2 -20.68 -18.79 17.59
C PRO A 2 -19.84 -17.89 16.69
N GLN A 3 -18.69 -17.54 17.16
CA GLN A 3 -17.75 -16.77 16.38
C GLN A 3 -16.88 -17.70 15.53
N ASN A 4 -16.52 -17.25 14.35
CA ASN A 4 -15.51 -17.91 13.57
C ASN A 4 -14.20 -17.86 14.36
N PRO A 5 -13.52 -18.98 14.62
CA PRO A 5 -12.30 -18.98 15.44
C PRO A 5 -11.17 -18.15 14.81
N ASN A 6 -11.27 -17.80 13.52
CA ASN A 6 -10.29 -16.96 12.83
C ASN A 6 -10.62 -15.47 12.93
N ILE A 7 -11.76 -15.11 13.49
CA ILE A 7 -12.19 -13.73 13.64
C ILE A 7 -12.15 -13.37 15.10
N ARG A 8 -11.24 -12.46 15.46
CA ARG A 8 -11.16 -11.94 16.81
C ARG A 8 -12.06 -10.72 16.95
N ASP A 9 -12.53 -10.48 18.16
CA ASP A 9 -13.26 -9.26 18.46
C ASP A 9 -12.33 -8.06 18.24
N LEU A 10 -12.80 -7.06 17.51
CA LEU A 10 -12.01 -5.87 17.22
C LEU A 10 -11.52 -5.16 18.48
N ALA A 11 -12.31 -5.23 19.55
CA ALA A 11 -11.92 -4.61 20.82
C ALA A 11 -10.65 -5.24 21.43
N ASP A 12 -10.35 -6.48 21.07
CA ASP A 12 -9.22 -7.22 21.62
C ASP A 12 -7.97 -7.15 20.74
N ILE A 13 -8.06 -6.51 19.58
CA ILE A 13 -6.94 -6.44 18.64
C ILE A 13 -6.13 -5.16 18.90
N PRO A 14 -4.81 -5.26 19.14
CA PRO A 14 -3.98 -4.07 19.31
C PRO A 14 -3.99 -3.18 18.06
N ALA A 15 -3.90 -1.88 18.26
CA ALA A 15 -3.91 -0.91 17.15
C ALA A 15 -2.85 -1.21 16.09
N VAL A 16 -1.64 -1.59 16.51
CA VAL A 16 -0.56 -1.90 15.58
C VAL A 16 -0.94 -3.03 14.63
N GLU A 17 -1.67 -4.02 15.11
CA GLU A 17 -2.11 -5.14 14.28
C GLU A 17 -3.17 -4.69 13.27
N VAL A 18 -4.13 -3.88 13.70
CA VAL A 18 -5.18 -3.35 12.80
C VAL A 18 -4.54 -2.48 11.72
N ILE A 19 -3.66 -1.57 12.11
CA ILE A 19 -3.01 -0.65 11.19
C ILE A 19 -2.13 -1.41 10.19
N SER A 20 -1.35 -2.39 10.67
CA SER A 20 -0.48 -3.19 9.81
C SER A 20 -1.26 -4.00 8.78
N ARG A 21 -2.39 -4.58 9.19
CA ARG A 21 -3.25 -5.32 8.27
C ARG A 21 -3.88 -4.41 7.22
N ALA A 22 -4.28 -3.20 7.61
CA ALA A 22 -4.81 -2.22 6.68
C ALA A 22 -3.74 -1.83 5.64
N ALA A 23 -2.51 -1.61 6.10
CA ALA A 23 -1.40 -1.30 5.21
C ALA A 23 -1.14 -2.44 4.21
N ILE A 24 -1.12 -3.68 4.69
CA ILE A 24 -0.90 -4.85 3.83
C ILE A 24 -2.03 -4.99 2.80
N MET A 25 -3.27 -4.74 3.21
CA MET A 25 -4.39 -4.78 2.28
C MET A 25 -4.25 -3.73 1.18
N LEU A 26 -3.87 -2.50 1.54
CA LEU A 26 -3.62 -1.44 0.58
C LEU A 26 -2.48 -1.81 -0.38
N MET A 27 -1.41 -2.39 0.14
CA MET A 27 -0.27 -2.85 -0.67
C MET A 27 -0.70 -3.92 -1.67
N SER A 28 -1.44 -4.91 -1.21
CA SER A 28 -1.89 -6.02 -2.05
C SER A 28 -2.84 -5.51 -3.14
N ALA A 29 -3.79 -4.64 -2.79
CA ALA A 29 -4.71 -4.07 -3.75
C ALA A 29 -3.98 -3.21 -4.79
N ALA A 30 -3.00 -2.41 -4.35
CA ALA A 30 -2.21 -1.58 -5.26
C ALA A 30 -1.40 -2.45 -6.24
N ALA A 31 -0.81 -3.54 -5.75
CA ALA A 31 -0.07 -4.48 -6.60
C ALA A 31 -0.96 -5.08 -7.67
N GLU A 32 -2.20 -5.44 -7.32
CA GLU A 32 -3.17 -5.93 -8.31
C GLU A 32 -3.48 -4.88 -9.37
N LYS A 33 -3.68 -3.63 -8.95
CA LYS A 33 -4.00 -2.53 -9.88
C LYS A 33 -2.80 -2.13 -10.75
N LEU A 34 -1.60 -2.49 -10.33
CA LEU A 34 -0.40 -2.34 -11.17
C LEU A 34 -0.19 -3.53 -12.11
N GLY A 35 -0.94 -4.60 -11.93
CA GLY A 35 -0.82 -5.80 -12.72
C GLY A 35 0.35 -6.69 -12.34
N LEU A 36 0.91 -6.50 -11.13
CA LEU A 36 2.14 -7.20 -10.72
C LEU A 36 1.98 -8.69 -10.50
N SER A 37 0.76 -9.18 -10.31
CA SER A 37 0.51 -10.62 -10.18
C SER A 37 0.43 -11.33 -11.53
N SER A 38 0.46 -10.59 -12.63
CA SER A 38 0.47 -11.13 -13.98
C SER A 38 1.90 -11.30 -14.49
N THR A 39 2.15 -12.31 -15.34
CA THR A 39 3.45 -12.49 -15.99
C THR A 39 3.78 -11.33 -16.93
N ASP A 40 2.76 -10.68 -17.46
CA ASP A 40 2.91 -9.49 -18.28
C ASP A 40 2.02 -8.39 -17.71
N PRO A 41 2.57 -7.52 -16.84
CA PRO A 41 1.78 -6.48 -16.20
C PRO A 41 1.03 -5.56 -17.18
N GLU A 42 1.63 -5.28 -18.34
CA GLU A 42 1.01 -4.38 -19.33
C GLU A 42 -0.29 -4.95 -19.90
N ASP A 43 -0.38 -6.27 -19.97
CA ASP A 43 -1.54 -6.97 -20.51
C ASP A 43 -2.49 -7.48 -19.43
N SER A 44 -2.24 -7.16 -18.17
CA SER A 44 -3.11 -7.58 -17.08
C SER A 44 -4.47 -6.89 -17.20
N GLU A 45 -5.54 -7.69 -17.13
CA GLU A 45 -6.90 -7.16 -17.13
C GLU A 45 -7.23 -6.36 -15.87
N HIS A 46 -6.44 -6.54 -14.81
CA HIS A 46 -6.64 -5.84 -13.54
C HIS A 46 -5.90 -4.52 -13.45
N ARG A 47 -5.04 -4.22 -14.44
CA ARG A 47 -4.22 -3.02 -14.40
C ARG A 47 -5.08 -1.77 -14.55
N ASP A 48 -5.00 -0.90 -13.54
CA ASP A 48 -5.74 0.36 -13.50
C ASP A 48 -4.88 1.35 -12.73
N LEU A 49 -4.13 2.18 -13.46
CA LEU A 49 -3.17 3.10 -12.83
C LEU A 49 -3.84 4.20 -12.02
N ASP A 50 -5.05 4.62 -12.37
CA ASP A 50 -5.77 5.62 -11.58
C ASP A 50 -6.14 5.06 -10.21
N GLU A 51 -6.61 3.81 -10.18
CA GLU A 51 -6.90 3.15 -8.90
C GLU A 51 -5.63 2.85 -8.11
N ALA A 52 -4.56 2.45 -8.80
CA ALA A 52 -3.27 2.23 -8.16
C ALA A 52 -2.77 3.52 -7.48
N ARG A 53 -2.90 4.67 -8.16
CA ARG A 53 -2.51 5.96 -7.59
C ARG A 53 -3.25 6.24 -6.28
N ARG A 54 -4.56 5.99 -6.25
CA ARG A 54 -5.38 6.21 -5.05
C ARG A 54 -4.94 5.34 -3.89
N LEU A 55 -4.69 4.06 -4.18
CA LEU A 55 -4.28 3.10 -3.16
C LEU A 55 -2.90 3.41 -2.60
N ILE A 56 -1.95 3.75 -3.46
CA ILE A 56 -0.58 4.09 -3.05
C ILE A 56 -0.59 5.39 -2.23
N THR A 57 -1.37 6.38 -2.66
CA THR A 57 -1.49 7.64 -1.93
C THR A 57 -2.07 7.40 -0.53
N ALA A 58 -3.12 6.60 -0.43
CA ALA A 58 -3.72 6.26 0.87
C ALA A 58 -2.74 5.51 1.76
N LEU A 59 -2.00 4.56 1.19
CA LEU A 59 -0.97 3.82 1.93
C LEU A 59 0.11 4.76 2.45
N ALA A 60 0.59 5.68 1.62
CA ALA A 60 1.62 6.63 2.03
C ALA A 60 1.15 7.50 3.19
N GLY A 61 -0.08 7.99 3.13
CA GLY A 61 -0.68 8.77 4.21
C GLY A 61 -0.80 7.97 5.50
N LEU A 62 -1.25 6.72 5.38
CA LEU A 62 -1.34 5.82 6.53
C LEU A 62 0.02 5.60 7.18
N VAL A 63 1.05 5.30 6.37
CA VAL A 63 2.40 5.04 6.87
C VAL A 63 2.96 6.29 7.55
N ALA A 64 2.79 7.46 6.95
CA ALA A 64 3.28 8.71 7.51
C ALA A 64 2.64 8.99 8.89
N ALA A 65 1.33 8.82 8.99
CA ALA A 65 0.60 9.08 10.23
C ALA A 65 0.85 8.01 11.29
N ALA A 66 1.00 6.75 10.86
CA ALA A 66 1.09 5.62 11.78
C ALA A 66 2.52 5.24 12.17
N ARG A 67 3.54 5.89 11.59
CA ARG A 67 4.93 5.52 11.81
C ARG A 67 5.30 5.27 13.27
N PRO A 68 4.89 6.11 14.23
CA PRO A 68 5.25 5.88 15.63
C PRO A 68 4.62 4.62 16.23
N TYR A 69 3.58 4.08 15.58
CA TYR A 69 2.80 2.98 16.13
C TYR A 69 3.04 1.64 15.43
N LEU A 70 3.87 1.61 14.38
CA LEU A 70 4.07 0.39 13.58
C LEU A 70 5.11 -0.57 14.16
N GLY A 71 5.98 -0.09 15.05
CA GLY A 71 7.00 -0.94 15.65
C GLY A 71 7.86 -1.63 14.59
N PRO A 72 8.07 -2.97 14.71
CA PRO A 72 8.91 -3.71 13.76
C PRO A 72 8.31 -3.81 12.36
N HIS A 73 7.04 -3.48 12.18
CA HIS A 73 6.39 -3.51 10.86
C HIS A 73 6.72 -2.29 10.01
N ALA A 74 7.27 -1.21 10.62
CA ALA A 74 7.51 0.05 9.92
C ALA A 74 8.45 -0.12 8.71
N GLY A 75 9.57 -0.82 8.89
CA GLY A 75 10.55 -1.01 7.82
C GLY A 75 9.98 -1.75 6.60
N PRO A 76 9.43 -2.96 6.79
CA PRO A 76 8.85 -3.72 5.68
C PRO A 76 7.72 -2.99 4.96
N ILE A 77 6.84 -2.30 5.69
CA ILE A 77 5.72 -1.56 5.10
C ILE A 77 6.24 -0.38 4.28
N ARG A 78 7.23 0.35 4.81
CA ARG A 78 7.84 1.46 4.09
C ARG A 78 8.53 0.98 2.83
N ASP A 79 9.24 -0.14 2.89
CA ASP A 79 9.92 -0.71 1.73
C ASP A 79 8.90 -1.14 0.67
N GLY A 80 7.78 -1.73 1.09
CA GLY A 80 6.69 -2.07 0.19
C GLY A 80 6.09 -0.86 -0.49
N LEU A 81 5.89 0.23 0.26
CA LEU A 81 5.39 1.48 -0.30
C LEU A 81 6.35 2.01 -1.39
N ARG A 82 7.64 2.03 -1.12
CA ARG A 82 8.64 2.50 -2.09
C ARG A 82 8.67 1.63 -3.34
N SER A 83 8.54 0.33 -3.18
CA SER A 83 8.48 -0.60 -4.32
C SER A 83 7.27 -0.33 -5.20
N LEU A 84 6.12 -0.06 -4.58
CA LEU A 84 4.90 0.27 -5.32
C LEU A 84 5.01 1.61 -6.04
N GLN A 85 5.62 2.60 -5.41
CA GLN A 85 5.86 3.91 -6.04
C GLN A 85 6.78 3.77 -7.25
N SER A 86 7.83 2.96 -7.14
CA SER A 86 8.73 2.67 -8.27
C SER A 86 8.01 1.94 -9.39
N ALA A 87 7.22 0.92 -9.06
CA ALA A 87 6.46 0.17 -10.05
C ALA A 87 5.43 1.05 -10.76
N PHE A 88 4.80 1.96 -10.04
CA PHE A 88 3.87 2.93 -10.64
C PHE A 88 4.58 3.83 -11.64
N ARG A 89 5.76 4.33 -11.28
CA ARG A 89 6.56 5.17 -12.16
C ARG A 89 6.96 4.43 -13.44
N GLU A 90 7.39 3.19 -13.31
CA GLU A 90 7.74 2.36 -14.47
C GLU A 90 6.54 2.07 -15.36
N ALA A 91 5.36 1.91 -14.77
CA ALA A 91 4.13 1.63 -15.51
C ALA A 91 3.58 2.86 -16.23
N SER A 92 3.94 4.06 -15.79
CA SER A 92 3.40 5.30 -16.33
C SER A 92 4.02 5.62 -17.68
N ALA A 93 3.17 5.91 -18.67
CA ALA A 93 3.64 6.34 -20.00
C ALA A 93 4.40 7.67 -19.93
N ILE A 94 3.88 8.57 -19.08
CA ILE A 94 4.52 9.85 -18.79
C ILE A 94 4.68 9.91 -17.26
N PRO A 95 5.88 9.58 -16.75
CA PRO A 95 6.08 9.57 -15.29
C PRO A 95 5.88 10.95 -14.67
N ASP A 96 5.35 10.97 -13.46
CA ASP A 96 5.23 12.21 -12.69
C ASP A 96 6.62 12.80 -12.43
N ALA A 97 6.67 14.12 -12.24
CA ALA A 97 7.89 14.79 -11.82
C ALA A 97 8.34 14.26 -10.45
N PRO A 98 9.64 14.34 -10.13
CA PRO A 98 10.14 13.92 -8.82
C PRO A 98 9.36 14.59 -7.68
N GLY A 99 8.93 13.81 -6.71
CA GLY A 99 8.13 14.29 -5.58
C GLY A 99 6.63 14.39 -5.86
N GLU A 100 6.19 14.20 -7.10
CA GLU A 100 4.79 14.33 -7.49
C GLU A 100 4.10 12.99 -7.76
N GLY A 101 4.81 11.90 -7.66
CA GLY A 101 4.22 10.57 -7.79
C GLY A 101 3.27 10.26 -6.64
N PRO A 102 2.49 9.15 -6.76
CA PRO A 102 1.46 8.83 -5.77
C PRO A 102 2.03 8.72 -4.37
N GLY A 103 1.52 9.56 -3.47
CA GLY A 103 1.92 9.55 -2.07
C GLY A 103 3.31 10.09 -1.77
N GLU A 104 4.08 10.53 -2.76
CA GLU A 104 5.44 11.01 -2.52
C GLU A 104 5.48 12.24 -1.62
N ALA A 105 4.44 13.07 -1.63
CA ALA A 105 4.33 14.21 -0.73
C ALA A 105 4.29 13.78 0.73
N TYR A 106 3.74 12.61 1.03
CA TYR A 106 3.68 12.08 2.39
C TYR A 106 4.92 11.28 2.76
N SER A 107 5.54 10.61 1.78
CA SER A 107 6.62 9.67 2.06
C SER A 107 8.01 10.28 1.91
N GLY A 108 8.12 11.53 1.47
CA GLY A 108 9.41 12.17 1.22
C GLY A 108 10.32 12.28 2.43
N GLY A 109 9.78 12.20 3.65
CA GLY A 109 10.56 12.25 4.89
C GLY A 109 10.75 10.90 5.55
N LEU A 110 10.32 9.83 4.93
CA LEU A 110 10.38 8.50 5.55
C LEU A 110 11.77 7.87 5.51
#